data_04ced9bed1718f344d4244223fe598e6
#
_entry.id   04ced9bed1718f344d4244223fe598e6
#
_cell.length_a   1.000
_cell.length_b   1.000
_cell.length_c   1.000
_cell.angle_alpha   90.00
_cell.angle_beta   90.00
_cell.angle_gamma   90.00
#
_symmetry.space_group_name_H-M   'P 1'
#
loop_
_entity.id
_entity.type
_entity.pdbx_description
1 polymer ?
#
loop_
_entity_poly.entity_id
_entity_poly.type
_entity_poly.pdbx_seq_one_letter_code
_entity_poly.pdbx_strand_id
1 'polypeptide(L)'
;MKHIICFHLLNDFSGSPMVLKRVLEGILKRGYKVDLISSQGGVLEDISSYPNMKIHHYNYHFSQNKLLTGLRYVAVQIYTFFFAFRYIFTKNTFYVNTLLPIGPALAGRLMGKKVVYHYHENAFVKSTAYRMLARAMKMLASKIICVSEYQRTMLKKEKNVLVIPNALDERFLQGVHPDADRTYGYKTILMLATLKLYKGIREFIALAERLPEYRFRLVLNNSENEINQFINHEKLKITDNMTLMARVEDVAPLYNEASIVLNLTNKNYVIETFGLTVVEAMSAGLPVIVPTVGGIAEMVEDGWNGYKIDVQNLHKIAEHIDLMLNDRKLYKRLSGNALEFSKRFNEKTMVETVIKLL
;
A
#
# COMPACT_ATOMS: atom_id res chain seq x y z
N MET A 1 30.59 -6.41 -6.84
CA MET A 1 29.32 -6.38 -6.08
C MET A 1 28.47 -5.23 -6.64
N LYS A 2 27.22 -5.49 -7.04
CA LYS A 2 26.34 -4.41 -7.49
C LYS A 2 25.97 -3.52 -6.30
N HIS A 3 25.90 -2.22 -6.52
CA HIS A 3 25.62 -1.21 -5.51
C HIS A 3 24.41 -0.37 -5.96
N ILE A 4 23.36 -0.35 -5.17
CA ILE A 4 22.11 0.35 -5.42
C ILE A 4 22.02 1.57 -4.50
N ILE A 5 21.72 2.72 -5.07
CA ILE A 5 21.47 3.93 -4.30
C ILE A 5 19.96 4.18 -4.30
N CYS A 6 19.34 4.04 -3.13
CA CYS A 6 17.91 4.14 -2.97
C CYS A 6 17.50 5.49 -2.36
N PHE A 7 16.51 6.13 -2.94
CA PHE A 7 15.95 7.39 -2.44
C PHE A 7 14.47 7.23 -2.10
N HIS A 8 14.11 7.58 -0.87
CA HIS A 8 12.73 7.59 -0.39
C HIS A 8 12.48 8.83 0.47
N LEU A 9 11.37 9.56 0.24
CA LEU A 9 11.19 10.86 0.90
C LEU A 9 10.85 10.75 2.38
N LEU A 10 9.81 9.99 2.72
CA LEU A 10 9.26 9.89 4.08
C LEU A 10 9.19 8.43 4.52
N ASN A 11 10.03 8.08 5.46
CA ASN A 11 10.00 6.76 6.12
C ASN A 11 8.96 6.78 7.24
N ASP A 12 7.84 6.13 7.03
CA ASP A 12 6.75 5.95 7.99
C ASP A 12 6.24 4.49 7.96
N PHE A 13 5.06 4.23 8.53
CA PHE A 13 4.42 2.90 8.56
C PHE A 13 3.35 2.73 7.47
N SER A 14 3.45 3.48 6.37
CA SER A 14 2.51 3.36 5.25
C SER A 14 2.94 2.27 4.23
N GLY A 15 2.10 2.02 3.23
CA GLY A 15 2.32 0.92 2.28
C GLY A 15 3.59 1.04 1.44
N SER A 16 3.96 2.24 0.97
CA SER A 16 5.12 2.38 0.08
C SER A 16 6.48 2.15 0.75
N PRO A 17 6.75 2.59 2.00
CA PRO A 17 7.94 2.18 2.73
C PRO A 17 7.96 0.68 3.07
N MET A 18 6.80 0.08 3.39
CA MET A 18 6.71 -1.36 3.64
C MET A 18 7.08 -2.20 2.41
N VAL A 19 6.59 -1.82 1.23
CA VAL A 19 6.98 -2.47 -0.03
C VAL A 19 8.46 -2.26 -0.32
N LEU A 20 8.97 -1.05 -0.11
CA LEU A 20 10.40 -0.75 -0.29
C LEU A 20 11.26 -1.62 0.63
N LYS A 21 10.91 -1.74 1.91
CA LYS A 21 11.61 -2.61 2.88
C LYS A 21 11.78 -4.02 2.33
N ARG A 22 10.69 -4.64 1.87
CA ARG A 22 10.72 -6.01 1.29
C ARG A 22 11.65 -6.11 0.09
N VAL A 23 11.58 -5.14 -0.82
CA VAL A 23 12.47 -5.10 -1.98
C VAL A 23 13.93 -4.98 -1.55
N LEU A 24 14.24 -4.07 -0.60
CA LEU A 24 15.60 -3.86 -0.12
C LEU A 24 16.12 -5.07 0.65
N GLU A 25 15.33 -5.70 1.51
CA GLU A 25 15.69 -6.96 2.18
C GLU A 25 16.05 -8.07 1.18
N GLY A 26 15.22 -8.22 0.15
CA GLY A 26 15.49 -9.19 -0.90
C GLY A 26 16.78 -8.90 -1.70
N ILE A 27 17.10 -7.64 -1.92
CA ILE A 27 18.35 -7.17 -2.55
C ILE A 27 19.55 -7.44 -1.64
N LEU A 28 19.44 -7.09 -0.35
CA LEU A 28 20.50 -7.25 0.66
C LEU A 28 20.84 -8.73 0.90
N LYS A 29 19.83 -9.60 1.03
CA LYS A 29 19.99 -11.06 1.17
C LYS A 29 20.73 -11.70 -0.02
N ARG A 30 20.71 -11.07 -1.20
CA ARG A 30 21.44 -11.51 -2.39
C ARG A 30 22.87 -10.92 -2.49
N GLY A 31 23.34 -10.26 -1.43
CA GLY A 31 24.69 -9.72 -1.33
C GLY A 31 24.92 -8.40 -2.07
N TYR A 32 23.88 -7.70 -2.52
CA TYR A 32 24.04 -6.36 -3.09
C TYR A 32 24.31 -5.35 -1.96
N LYS A 33 25.08 -4.31 -2.26
CA LYS A 33 25.24 -3.17 -1.37
C LYS A 33 24.11 -2.17 -1.62
N VAL A 34 23.55 -1.59 -0.55
CA VAL A 34 22.50 -0.58 -0.63
C VAL A 34 22.88 0.63 0.22
N ASP A 35 22.86 1.81 -0.39
CA ASP A 35 22.84 3.07 0.32
C ASP A 35 21.41 3.64 0.21
N LEU A 36 20.70 3.77 1.35
CA LEU A 36 19.36 4.34 1.43
C LEU A 36 19.45 5.78 1.94
N ILE A 37 18.81 6.69 1.23
CA ILE A 37 18.70 8.10 1.60
C ILE A 37 17.22 8.40 1.86
N SER A 38 16.86 8.61 3.13
CA SER A 38 15.45 8.76 3.56
C SER A 38 15.34 9.60 4.84
N SER A 39 14.11 10.01 5.20
CA SER A 39 13.85 10.53 6.53
C SER A 39 13.94 9.41 7.58
N GLN A 40 14.06 9.79 8.85
CA GLN A 40 14.14 8.88 9.99
C GLN A 40 12.75 8.49 10.51
N GLY A 41 12.64 7.33 11.17
CA GLY A 41 11.55 7.02 12.11
C GLY A 41 10.42 6.12 11.59
N GLY A 42 10.62 5.32 10.56
CA GLY A 42 9.64 4.34 10.05
C GLY A 42 10.18 2.93 9.86
N VAL A 43 9.48 2.12 9.10
CA VAL A 43 9.77 0.69 8.90
C VAL A 43 11.13 0.38 8.27
N LEU A 44 11.76 1.36 7.61
CA LEU A 44 13.07 1.18 6.97
C LEU A 44 14.23 1.15 7.98
N GLU A 45 14.01 1.51 9.24
CA GLU A 45 15.02 1.39 10.29
C GLU A 45 15.35 -0.09 10.59
N ASP A 46 14.38 -0.99 10.43
CA ASP A 46 14.53 -2.42 10.70
C ASP A 46 15.61 -3.09 9.85
N ILE A 47 15.91 -2.54 8.66
CA ILE A 47 16.93 -3.09 7.75
C ILE A 47 18.33 -2.51 8.00
N SER A 48 18.51 -1.64 8.97
CA SER A 48 19.80 -1.05 9.32
C SER A 48 20.84 -2.07 9.81
N SER A 49 20.38 -3.20 10.33
CA SER A 49 21.22 -4.29 10.86
C SER A 49 21.95 -5.10 9.79
N TYR A 50 21.57 -4.99 8.51
CA TYR A 50 22.25 -5.71 7.43
C TYR A 50 23.66 -5.10 7.19
N PRO A 51 24.74 -5.92 7.15
CA PRO A 51 26.12 -5.43 7.04
C PRO A 51 26.43 -4.72 5.71
N ASN A 52 25.65 -4.99 4.67
CA ASN A 52 25.76 -4.39 3.33
C ASN A 52 24.75 -3.23 3.12
N MET A 53 24.10 -2.77 4.19
CA MET A 53 23.18 -1.62 4.22
C MET A 53 23.88 -0.39 4.82
N LYS A 54 23.63 0.77 4.21
CA LYS A 54 23.99 2.06 4.78
C LYS A 54 22.80 3.01 4.65
N ILE A 55 22.37 3.59 5.77
CA ILE A 55 21.27 4.56 5.79
C ILE A 55 21.85 5.96 6.02
N HIS A 56 21.40 6.90 5.21
CA HIS A 56 21.68 8.34 5.32
C HIS A 56 20.37 9.07 5.60
N HIS A 57 20.25 9.61 6.79
CA HIS A 57 19.05 10.32 7.21
C HIS A 57 19.11 11.81 6.88
N TYR A 58 17.93 12.36 6.59
CA TYR A 58 17.67 13.79 6.60
C TYR A 58 16.39 14.08 7.39
N ASN A 59 16.24 15.31 7.85
CA ASN A 59 15.06 15.71 8.61
C ASN A 59 13.94 16.14 7.67
N TYR A 60 12.89 15.33 7.59
CA TYR A 60 11.66 15.64 6.85
C TYR A 60 10.45 15.10 7.59
N HIS A 61 9.48 15.95 7.84
CA HIS A 61 8.18 15.59 8.40
C HIS A 61 7.10 16.55 7.90
N PHE A 62 5.87 16.07 7.83
CA PHE A 62 4.74 16.91 7.48
C PHE A 62 4.44 17.94 8.57
N SER A 63 3.95 19.10 8.14
CA SER A 63 3.41 20.14 9.02
C SER A 63 1.94 20.38 8.65
N GLN A 64 1.14 20.83 9.62
CA GLN A 64 -0.22 21.29 9.33
C GLN A 64 -0.20 22.52 8.39
N ASN A 65 0.86 23.31 8.43
CA ASN A 65 1.08 24.41 7.49
C ASN A 65 1.60 23.86 6.14
N LYS A 66 0.78 23.96 5.11
CA LYS A 66 1.10 23.49 3.73
C LYS A 66 2.31 24.20 3.14
N LEU A 67 2.50 25.49 3.41
CA LEU A 67 3.63 26.26 2.90
C LEU A 67 4.95 25.75 3.53
N LEU A 68 4.96 25.53 4.84
CA LEU A 68 6.13 25.00 5.54
C LEU A 68 6.48 23.58 5.04
N THR A 69 5.47 22.73 4.81
CA THR A 69 5.68 21.41 4.20
C THR A 69 6.28 21.53 2.81
N GLY A 70 5.81 22.48 2.00
CA GLY A 70 6.36 22.75 0.67
C GLY A 70 7.82 23.21 0.70
N LEU A 71 8.16 24.15 1.61
CA LEU A 71 9.54 24.62 1.79
C LEU A 71 10.48 23.50 2.23
N ARG A 72 10.06 22.67 3.20
CA ARG A 72 10.82 21.49 3.63
C ARG A 72 11.03 20.51 2.48
N TYR A 73 9.99 20.26 1.68
CA TYR A 73 10.08 19.41 0.51
C TYR A 73 11.15 19.92 -0.46
N VAL A 74 11.11 21.22 -0.84
CA VAL A 74 12.09 21.82 -1.74
C VAL A 74 13.51 21.73 -1.16
N ALA A 75 13.69 22.04 0.12
CA ALA A 75 14.99 21.94 0.80
C ALA A 75 15.57 20.52 0.72
N VAL A 76 14.74 19.48 0.95
CA VAL A 76 15.16 18.08 0.82
C VAL A 76 15.48 17.72 -0.62
N GLN A 77 14.72 18.24 -1.62
CA GLN A 77 15.07 17.99 -3.02
C GLN A 77 16.42 18.58 -3.40
N ILE A 78 16.72 19.80 -2.95
CA ILE A 78 18.04 20.45 -3.15
C ILE A 78 19.14 19.66 -2.44
N TYR A 79 18.94 19.31 -1.17
CA TYR A 79 19.89 18.51 -0.41
C TYR A 79 20.20 17.17 -1.10
N THR A 80 19.16 16.39 -1.46
CA THR A 80 19.33 15.07 -2.08
C THR A 80 19.87 15.14 -3.50
N PHE A 81 19.59 16.24 -4.22
CA PHE A 81 20.21 16.51 -5.51
C PHE A 81 21.74 16.61 -5.38
N PHE A 82 22.26 17.48 -4.50
CA PHE A 82 23.70 17.62 -4.30
C PHE A 82 24.32 16.40 -3.64
N PHE A 83 23.63 15.76 -2.69
CA PHE A 83 24.09 14.53 -2.06
C PHE A 83 24.33 13.43 -3.10
N ALA A 84 23.49 13.33 -4.13
CA ALA A 84 23.59 12.31 -5.15
C ALA A 84 24.93 12.38 -5.95
N PHE A 85 25.54 13.57 -6.07
CA PHE A 85 26.83 13.73 -6.78
C PHE A 85 28.01 12.98 -6.12
N ARG A 86 27.86 12.54 -4.86
CA ARG A 86 28.86 11.64 -4.20
C ARG A 86 29.07 10.34 -4.97
N TYR A 87 28.12 9.96 -5.81
CA TYR A 87 28.12 8.73 -6.59
C TYR A 87 28.54 8.95 -8.07
N ILE A 88 29.03 10.16 -8.43
CA ILE A 88 29.28 10.51 -9.85
C ILE A 88 30.25 9.53 -10.54
N PHE A 89 31.32 9.12 -9.86
CA PHE A 89 32.35 8.23 -10.41
C PHE A 89 32.06 6.73 -10.23
N THR A 90 30.87 6.37 -9.78
CA THR A 90 30.50 4.97 -9.51
C THR A 90 29.51 4.45 -10.55
N LYS A 91 29.52 3.14 -10.82
CA LYS A 91 28.55 2.49 -11.72
C LYS A 91 27.32 1.98 -10.93
N ASN A 92 26.53 2.90 -10.38
CA ASN A 92 25.36 2.58 -9.54
C ASN A 92 24.07 2.81 -10.30
N THR A 93 23.04 2.04 -9.93
CA THR A 93 21.65 2.33 -10.29
C THR A 93 21.01 3.17 -9.19
N PHE A 94 20.27 4.20 -9.58
CA PHE A 94 19.44 4.99 -8.69
C PHE A 94 18.05 4.38 -8.65
N TYR A 95 17.64 3.92 -7.49
CA TYR A 95 16.32 3.37 -7.24
C TYR A 95 15.50 4.39 -6.46
N VAL A 96 14.47 4.94 -7.09
CA VAL A 96 13.66 6.03 -6.55
C VAL A 96 12.30 5.47 -6.17
N ASN A 97 12.05 5.35 -4.88
CA ASN A 97 10.77 4.88 -4.37
C ASN A 97 9.80 6.04 -4.21
N THR A 98 8.61 5.91 -4.73
CA THR A 98 7.58 6.94 -4.89
C THR A 98 7.92 8.00 -5.96
N LEU A 99 6.93 8.85 -6.23
CA LEU A 99 7.04 9.96 -7.18
C LEU A 99 7.88 11.13 -6.66
N LEU A 100 8.00 11.22 -5.32
CA LEU A 100 8.39 12.45 -4.64
C LEU A 100 9.90 12.80 -4.70
N PRO A 101 10.87 11.84 -4.68
CA PRO A 101 12.28 12.19 -4.72
C PRO A 101 12.75 12.59 -6.12
N ILE A 102 12.40 13.81 -6.56
CA ILE A 102 12.72 14.32 -7.90
C ILE A 102 14.16 14.84 -8.00
N GLY A 103 14.69 15.44 -6.90
CA GLY A 103 16.04 15.99 -6.86
C GLY A 103 17.11 14.97 -7.20
N PRO A 104 17.19 13.83 -6.50
CA PRO A 104 18.17 12.80 -6.79
C PRO A 104 17.97 12.14 -8.16
N ALA A 105 16.74 12.04 -8.64
CA ALA A 105 16.46 11.54 -9.98
C ALA A 105 17.03 12.46 -11.07
N LEU A 106 16.89 13.78 -10.90
CA LEU A 106 17.48 14.77 -11.80
C LEU A 106 19.02 14.66 -11.77
N ALA A 107 19.63 14.62 -10.60
CA ALA A 107 21.07 14.43 -10.44
C ALA A 107 21.53 13.14 -11.13
N GLY A 108 20.82 12.03 -10.91
CA GLY A 108 21.10 10.76 -11.56
C GLY A 108 21.08 10.85 -13.09
N ARG A 109 20.07 11.53 -13.64
CA ARG A 109 19.95 11.74 -15.08
C ARG A 109 21.10 12.58 -15.65
N LEU A 110 21.48 13.66 -14.96
CA LEU A 110 22.60 14.52 -15.34
C LEU A 110 23.96 13.77 -15.32
N MET A 111 24.12 12.84 -14.39
CA MET A 111 25.31 11.98 -14.28
C MET A 111 25.29 10.76 -15.22
N GLY A 112 24.29 10.60 -16.08
CA GLY A 112 24.13 9.44 -16.95
C GLY A 112 23.82 8.13 -16.22
N LYS A 113 23.32 8.19 -14.97
CA LYS A 113 22.96 7.02 -14.21
C LYS A 113 21.66 6.38 -14.73
N LYS A 114 21.53 5.07 -14.52
CA LYS A 114 20.25 4.39 -14.66
C LYS A 114 19.34 4.79 -13.51
N VAL A 115 18.20 5.41 -13.79
CA VAL A 115 17.19 5.82 -12.80
C VAL A 115 15.98 4.93 -12.94
N VAL A 116 15.67 4.15 -11.90
CA VAL A 116 14.51 3.27 -11.85
C VAL A 116 13.54 3.81 -10.80
N TYR A 117 12.35 4.20 -11.22
CA TYR A 117 11.28 4.62 -10.32
C TYR A 117 10.38 3.44 -9.94
N HIS A 118 10.04 3.33 -8.66
CA HIS A 118 8.95 2.50 -8.18
C HIS A 118 7.79 3.41 -7.78
N TYR A 119 6.78 3.47 -8.62
CA TYR A 119 5.70 4.44 -8.56
C TYR A 119 4.49 3.86 -7.82
N HIS A 120 4.10 4.49 -6.72
CA HIS A 120 3.03 4.01 -5.84
C HIS A 120 1.80 4.91 -5.83
N GLU A 121 1.94 6.18 -6.18
CA GLU A 121 0.89 7.17 -6.06
C GLU A 121 -0.07 7.18 -7.25
N ASN A 122 -1.23 7.80 -7.06
CA ASN A 122 -2.12 8.20 -8.14
C ASN A 122 -1.97 9.70 -8.43
N ALA A 123 -0.91 10.07 -9.15
CA ALA A 123 -0.56 11.46 -9.39
C ALA A 123 -1.62 12.23 -10.20
N PHE A 124 -2.36 11.56 -11.07
CA PHE A 124 -3.30 12.20 -11.99
C PHE A 124 -4.61 12.61 -11.32
N VAL A 125 -4.94 11.99 -10.19
CA VAL A 125 -6.14 12.28 -9.40
C VAL A 125 -5.85 13.27 -8.27
N LYS A 126 -4.62 13.28 -7.70
CA LYS A 126 -4.31 14.05 -6.51
C LYS A 126 -4.30 15.57 -6.72
N SER A 127 -3.40 16.10 -7.56
CA SER A 127 -3.27 17.54 -7.78
C SER A 127 -2.43 17.89 -9.00
N THR A 128 -2.44 19.17 -9.38
CA THR A 128 -1.61 19.68 -10.48
C THR A 128 -0.11 19.49 -10.20
N ALA A 129 0.34 19.71 -8.95
CA ALA A 129 1.73 19.48 -8.55
C ALA A 129 2.14 18.01 -8.75
N TYR A 130 1.31 17.06 -8.32
CA TYR A 130 1.56 15.63 -8.55
C TYR A 130 1.59 15.28 -10.05
N ARG A 131 0.75 15.89 -10.86
CA ARG A 131 0.80 15.70 -12.33
C ARG A 131 2.10 16.23 -12.94
N MET A 132 2.62 17.36 -12.46
CA MET A 132 3.93 17.89 -12.88
C MET A 132 5.07 16.95 -12.48
N LEU A 133 5.07 16.44 -11.26
CA LEU A 133 6.04 15.45 -10.78
C LEU A 133 5.99 14.16 -11.61
N ALA A 134 4.80 13.68 -11.99
CA ALA A 134 4.67 12.50 -12.85
C ALA A 134 5.23 12.73 -14.25
N ARG A 135 5.08 13.94 -14.81
CA ARG A 135 5.73 14.31 -16.09
C ARG A 135 7.24 14.32 -15.96
N ALA A 136 7.77 14.91 -14.87
CA ALA A 136 9.20 14.92 -14.60
C ALA A 136 9.75 13.49 -14.40
N MET A 137 9.06 12.64 -13.63
CA MET A 137 9.40 11.21 -13.51
C MET A 137 9.51 10.53 -14.89
N LYS A 138 8.54 10.73 -15.77
CA LYS A 138 8.56 10.15 -17.15
C LYS A 138 9.78 10.57 -17.95
N MET A 139 10.24 11.83 -17.82
CA MET A 139 11.43 12.35 -18.50
C MET A 139 12.75 11.84 -17.90
N LEU A 140 12.79 11.68 -16.57
CA LEU A 140 14.01 11.34 -15.85
C LEU A 140 14.24 9.82 -15.72
N ALA A 141 13.17 9.03 -15.75
CA ALA A 141 13.25 7.59 -15.53
C ALA A 141 13.79 6.82 -16.74
N SER A 142 14.76 5.95 -16.50
CA SER A 142 15.14 4.90 -17.43
C SER A 142 14.11 3.77 -17.47
N LYS A 143 13.54 3.43 -16.32
CA LYS A 143 12.43 2.48 -16.14
C LYS A 143 11.49 2.98 -15.04
N ILE A 144 10.20 2.70 -15.21
CA ILE A 144 9.15 2.97 -14.21
C ILE A 144 8.46 1.66 -13.89
N ILE A 145 8.42 1.32 -12.61
CA ILE A 145 7.66 0.20 -12.07
C ILE A 145 6.34 0.76 -11.57
N CYS A 146 5.24 0.28 -12.11
CA CYS A 146 3.88 0.50 -11.61
C CYS A 146 3.41 -0.70 -10.81
N VAL A 147 2.58 -0.50 -9.82
CA VAL A 147 2.08 -1.59 -8.97
C VAL A 147 0.78 -2.24 -9.51
N SER A 148 0.18 -1.65 -10.57
CA SER A 148 -1.04 -2.16 -11.22
C SER A 148 -1.11 -1.73 -12.68
N GLU A 149 -1.94 -2.43 -13.47
CA GLU A 149 -2.25 -2.06 -14.85
C GLU A 149 -2.99 -0.72 -14.91
N TYR A 150 -3.84 -0.43 -13.92
CA TYR A 150 -4.49 0.85 -13.75
C TYR A 150 -3.46 2.00 -13.75
N GLN A 151 -2.41 1.90 -12.94
CA GLN A 151 -1.35 2.89 -12.91
C GLN A 151 -0.62 3.02 -14.26
N ARG A 152 -0.30 1.88 -14.90
CA ARG A 152 0.34 1.87 -16.22
C ARG A 152 -0.51 2.58 -17.27
N THR A 153 -1.82 2.37 -17.25
CA THR A 153 -2.75 3.02 -18.16
C THR A 153 -2.76 4.53 -17.96
N MET A 154 -2.71 5.01 -16.70
CA MET A 154 -2.60 6.44 -16.38
C MET A 154 -1.32 7.08 -16.89
N LEU A 155 -0.22 6.32 -17.03
CA LEU A 155 1.03 6.78 -17.63
C LEU A 155 1.03 6.68 -19.17
N LYS A 156 -0.09 6.31 -19.81
CA LYS A 156 -0.24 6.21 -21.28
C LYS A 156 0.69 5.18 -21.93
N LYS A 157 0.89 4.02 -21.31
CA LYS A 157 1.60 2.84 -21.85
C LYS A 157 2.98 3.14 -22.47
N GLU A 158 3.80 3.93 -21.80
CA GLU A 158 5.17 4.21 -22.23
C GLU A 158 6.01 2.90 -22.28
N LYS A 159 6.93 2.80 -23.26
CA LYS A 159 7.75 1.59 -23.48
C LYS A 159 8.67 1.22 -22.29
N ASN A 160 8.99 2.20 -21.45
CA ASN A 160 9.84 2.01 -20.27
C ASN A 160 9.04 1.75 -18.98
N VAL A 161 7.72 1.56 -19.05
CA VAL A 161 6.82 1.29 -17.92
C VAL A 161 6.52 -0.20 -17.85
N LEU A 162 6.75 -0.79 -16.67
CA LEU A 162 6.47 -2.19 -16.36
C LEU A 162 5.51 -2.26 -15.18
N VAL A 163 4.70 -3.31 -15.14
CA VAL A 163 3.85 -3.61 -13.98
C VAL A 163 4.50 -4.72 -13.17
N ILE A 164 4.79 -4.42 -11.92
CA ILE A 164 5.25 -5.37 -10.91
C ILE A 164 4.36 -5.17 -9.69
N PRO A 165 3.37 -6.04 -9.47
CA PRO A 165 2.48 -5.94 -8.32
C PRO A 165 3.25 -6.03 -7.00
N ASN A 166 2.74 -5.33 -5.97
CA ASN A 166 3.25 -5.53 -4.62
C ASN A 166 2.99 -6.98 -4.18
N ALA A 167 3.88 -7.50 -3.37
CA ALA A 167 3.78 -8.85 -2.83
C ALA A 167 3.45 -8.86 -1.35
N LEU A 168 3.01 -10.00 -0.86
CA LEU A 168 2.77 -10.25 0.55
C LEU A 168 4.08 -10.59 1.27
N ASP A 169 4.14 -10.26 2.55
CA ASP A 169 5.24 -10.61 3.44
C ASP A 169 5.21 -12.12 3.76
N GLU A 170 6.36 -12.77 3.67
CA GLU A 170 6.45 -14.22 3.98
C GLU A 170 6.07 -14.52 5.45
N ARG A 171 6.40 -13.62 6.40
CA ARG A 171 6.02 -13.80 7.82
C ARG A 171 4.50 -13.73 7.98
N PHE A 172 3.86 -12.76 7.29
CA PHE A 172 2.41 -12.68 7.27
C PHE A 172 1.78 -13.97 6.70
N LEU A 173 2.30 -14.47 5.58
CA LEU A 173 1.82 -15.72 4.98
C LEU A 173 2.00 -16.95 5.87
N GLN A 174 3.03 -16.98 6.72
CA GLN A 174 3.22 -18.04 7.72
C GLN A 174 2.20 -17.94 8.87
N GLY A 175 1.69 -16.74 9.15
CA GLY A 175 0.72 -16.50 10.22
C GLY A 175 -0.74 -16.68 9.79
N VAL A 176 -1.04 -16.73 8.48
CA VAL A 176 -2.41 -16.95 8.01
C VAL A 176 -2.71 -18.43 7.79
N HIS A 177 -3.91 -18.84 8.20
CA HIS A 177 -4.36 -20.24 8.15
C HIS A 177 -5.72 -20.33 7.46
N PRO A 178 -5.76 -20.38 6.11
CA PRO A 178 -7.01 -20.38 5.36
C PRO A 178 -7.87 -21.59 5.71
N ASP A 179 -9.08 -21.33 6.18
CA ASP A 179 -10.08 -22.34 6.52
C ASP A 179 -11.48 -21.75 6.29
N ALA A 180 -12.08 -22.07 5.15
CA ALA A 180 -13.36 -21.52 4.75
C ALA A 180 -14.54 -21.93 5.67
N ASP A 181 -14.46 -23.08 6.35
CA ASP A 181 -15.50 -23.49 7.28
C ASP A 181 -15.45 -22.68 8.57
N ARG A 182 -14.25 -22.49 9.09
CA ARG A 182 -14.00 -21.73 10.30
C ARG A 182 -14.33 -20.24 10.08
N THR A 183 -13.79 -19.66 9.02
CA THR A 183 -13.98 -18.22 8.73
C THR A 183 -15.44 -17.91 8.39
N TYR A 184 -16.17 -18.80 7.72
CA TYR A 184 -17.63 -18.66 7.54
C TYR A 184 -18.39 -18.57 8.87
N GLY A 185 -17.97 -19.35 9.87
CA GLY A 185 -18.61 -19.40 11.18
C GLY A 185 -18.42 -18.15 12.05
N TYR A 186 -17.34 -17.39 11.85
CA TYR A 186 -17.07 -16.19 12.66
C TYR A 186 -18.06 -15.06 12.43
N LYS A 187 -18.63 -14.94 11.26
CA LYS A 187 -19.57 -13.85 10.90
C LYS A 187 -18.98 -12.46 11.22
N THR A 188 -17.68 -12.31 11.02
CA THR A 188 -16.91 -11.08 11.34
C THR A 188 -16.51 -10.36 10.05
N ILE A 189 -16.92 -9.11 9.94
CA ILE A 189 -16.53 -8.21 8.86
C ILE A 189 -15.33 -7.38 9.33
N LEU A 190 -14.22 -7.43 8.60
CA LEU A 190 -12.98 -6.75 8.95
C LEU A 190 -12.69 -5.61 7.96
N MET A 191 -12.25 -4.47 8.49
CA MET A 191 -11.65 -3.40 7.70
C MET A 191 -10.38 -2.89 8.37
N LEU A 192 -9.29 -2.82 7.60
CA LEU A 192 -8.04 -2.17 8.01
C LEU A 192 -7.86 -0.87 7.21
N ALA A 193 -7.67 0.25 7.89
CA ALA A 193 -7.59 1.55 7.25
C ALA A 193 -6.64 2.52 7.96
N THR A 194 -6.28 3.60 7.29
CA THR A 194 -5.71 4.79 7.95
C THR A 194 -6.84 5.70 8.44
N LEU A 195 -6.56 6.54 9.44
CA LEU A 195 -7.51 7.45 10.08
C LEU A 195 -7.88 8.63 9.15
N LYS A 196 -8.64 8.31 8.09
CA LYS A 196 -9.11 9.26 7.07
C LYS A 196 -10.55 8.93 6.69
N LEU A 197 -11.46 9.92 6.69
CA LEU A 197 -12.87 9.71 6.36
C LEU A 197 -13.06 9.07 4.97
N TYR A 198 -12.27 9.48 3.98
CA TYR A 198 -12.38 8.93 2.63
C TYR A 198 -12.06 7.42 2.53
N LYS A 199 -11.53 6.81 3.60
CA LYS A 199 -11.35 5.36 3.71
C LYS A 199 -12.63 4.60 4.04
N GLY A 200 -13.73 5.31 4.23
CA GLY A 200 -15.04 4.70 4.47
C GLY A 200 -15.33 4.35 5.92
N ILE A 201 -14.71 5.07 6.88
CA ILE A 201 -14.90 4.81 8.32
C ILE A 201 -16.39 5.04 8.71
N ARG A 202 -17.01 6.12 8.21
CA ARG A 202 -18.44 6.42 8.48
C ARG A 202 -19.34 5.35 7.87
N GLU A 203 -19.02 4.95 6.66
CA GLU A 203 -19.75 3.93 5.91
C GLU A 203 -19.65 2.56 6.58
N PHE A 204 -18.47 2.22 7.13
CA PHE A 204 -18.28 0.98 7.88
C PHE A 204 -19.11 0.96 9.18
N ILE A 205 -19.18 2.08 9.91
CA ILE A 205 -20.01 2.23 11.10
C ILE A 205 -21.50 2.11 10.72
N ALA A 206 -21.93 2.77 9.64
CA ALA A 206 -23.31 2.68 9.16
C ALA A 206 -23.71 1.26 8.71
N LEU A 207 -22.76 0.49 8.18
CA LEU A 207 -22.98 -0.93 7.88
C LEU A 207 -23.12 -1.76 9.16
N ALA A 208 -22.33 -1.49 10.19
CA ALA A 208 -22.43 -2.16 11.48
C ALA A 208 -23.81 -1.88 12.17
N GLU A 209 -24.29 -0.65 12.10
CA GLU A 209 -25.62 -0.27 12.59
C GLU A 209 -26.75 -0.99 11.83
N ARG A 210 -26.58 -1.17 10.53
CA ARG A 210 -27.57 -1.81 9.64
C ARG A 210 -27.61 -3.32 9.76
N LEU A 211 -26.49 -3.95 10.15
CA LEU A 211 -26.32 -5.41 10.21
C LEU A 211 -25.92 -5.83 11.64
N PRO A 212 -26.83 -5.69 12.62
CA PRO A 212 -26.53 -5.92 14.04
C PRO A 212 -26.23 -7.40 14.37
N GLU A 213 -26.63 -8.33 13.52
CA GLU A 213 -26.39 -9.77 13.66
C GLU A 213 -24.94 -10.19 13.36
N TYR A 214 -24.14 -9.33 12.70
CA TYR A 214 -22.74 -9.60 12.39
C TYR A 214 -21.81 -8.79 13.28
N ARG A 215 -20.59 -9.28 13.43
CA ARG A 215 -19.51 -8.57 14.14
C ARG A 215 -18.72 -7.72 13.17
N PHE A 216 -18.42 -6.51 13.58
CA PHE A 216 -17.60 -5.58 12.80
C PHE A 216 -16.29 -5.29 13.55
N ARG A 217 -15.16 -5.37 12.85
CA ARG A 217 -13.84 -5.06 13.41
C ARG A 217 -13.15 -4.04 12.52
N LEU A 218 -12.94 -2.85 13.08
CA LEU A 218 -12.22 -1.76 12.42
C LEU A 218 -10.85 -1.58 13.06
N VAL A 219 -9.79 -1.76 12.26
CA VAL A 219 -8.40 -1.57 12.70
C VAL A 219 -7.85 -0.34 12.02
N LEU A 220 -7.41 0.65 12.81
CA LEU A 220 -6.88 1.91 12.32
C LEU A 220 -5.38 1.99 12.58
N ASN A 221 -4.61 2.31 11.53
CA ASN A 221 -3.14 2.40 11.60
C ASN A 221 -2.68 3.69 12.30
N ASN A 222 -3.20 3.90 13.51
CA ASN A 222 -2.95 5.08 14.36
C ASN A 222 -2.92 4.65 15.84
N SER A 223 -2.42 5.52 16.71
CA SER A 223 -2.47 5.32 18.15
C SER A 223 -3.90 5.43 18.69
N GLU A 224 -4.18 4.80 19.84
CA GLU A 224 -5.49 4.90 20.50
C GLU A 224 -5.90 6.35 20.79
N ASN A 225 -4.94 7.18 21.21
CA ASN A 225 -5.21 8.61 21.49
C ASN A 225 -5.65 9.36 20.22
N GLU A 226 -4.98 9.16 19.09
CA GLU A 226 -5.37 9.79 17.83
C GLU A 226 -6.75 9.32 17.36
N ILE A 227 -7.05 8.02 17.55
CA ILE A 227 -8.35 7.44 17.19
C ILE A 227 -9.45 8.05 18.06
N ASN A 228 -9.25 8.12 19.38
CA ASN A 228 -10.24 8.69 20.29
C ASN A 228 -10.49 10.18 20.01
N GLN A 229 -9.44 10.96 19.74
CA GLN A 229 -9.57 12.36 19.31
C GLN A 229 -10.38 12.49 18.02
N PHE A 230 -10.10 11.63 17.05
CA PHE A 230 -10.82 11.64 15.77
C PHE A 230 -12.28 11.26 15.92
N ILE A 231 -12.59 10.18 16.64
CA ILE A 231 -13.98 9.74 16.91
C ILE A 231 -14.79 10.86 17.56
N ASN A 232 -14.21 11.52 18.56
CA ASN A 232 -14.86 12.64 19.26
C ASN A 232 -15.03 13.86 18.33
N HIS A 233 -14.01 14.23 17.57
CA HIS A 233 -14.05 15.35 16.64
C HIS A 233 -15.10 15.14 15.54
N GLU A 234 -15.14 13.94 14.96
CA GLU A 234 -16.07 13.58 13.89
C GLU A 234 -17.46 13.17 14.42
N LYS A 235 -17.64 13.13 15.76
CA LYS A 235 -18.89 12.72 16.46
C LYS A 235 -19.41 11.36 15.98
N LEU A 236 -18.49 10.39 15.81
CA LEU A 236 -18.83 9.05 15.37
C LEU A 236 -19.36 8.21 16.54
N LYS A 237 -20.45 7.51 16.33
CA LYS A 237 -21.07 6.62 17.32
C LYS A 237 -20.71 5.18 16.97
N ILE A 238 -19.88 4.54 17.81
CA ILE A 238 -19.53 3.13 17.67
C ILE A 238 -20.69 2.27 18.15
N THR A 239 -21.08 1.27 17.38
CA THR A 239 -22.17 0.34 17.67
C THR A 239 -21.71 -0.82 18.55
N ASP A 240 -22.63 -1.48 19.28
CA ASP A 240 -22.31 -2.56 20.22
C ASP A 240 -21.71 -3.81 19.56
N ASN A 241 -22.02 -4.04 18.27
CA ASN A 241 -21.48 -5.13 17.47
C ASN A 241 -20.14 -4.79 16.80
N MET A 242 -19.55 -3.63 17.11
CA MET A 242 -18.30 -3.16 16.50
C MET A 242 -17.16 -3.07 17.50
N THR A 243 -16.01 -3.61 17.12
CA THR A 243 -14.73 -3.46 17.83
C THR A 243 -13.84 -2.51 17.06
N LEU A 244 -13.39 -1.44 17.74
CA LEU A 244 -12.41 -0.49 17.21
C LEU A 244 -11.03 -0.78 17.81
N MET A 245 -10.00 -0.91 16.97
CA MET A 245 -8.65 -1.25 17.37
C MET A 245 -7.64 -0.25 16.83
N ALA A 246 -6.63 0.06 17.64
CA ALA A 246 -5.45 0.79 17.21
C ALA A 246 -4.52 -0.09 16.36
N ARG A 247 -3.43 0.50 15.87
CA ARG A 247 -2.42 -0.21 15.07
C ARG A 247 -1.93 -1.48 15.76
N VAL A 248 -1.95 -2.57 15.02
CA VAL A 248 -1.45 -3.88 15.41
C VAL A 248 -0.24 -4.21 14.54
N GLU A 249 0.81 -4.76 15.12
CA GLU A 249 2.03 -5.15 14.37
C GLU A 249 1.81 -6.44 13.57
N ASP A 250 1.25 -7.45 14.21
CA ASP A 250 0.87 -8.70 13.55
C ASP A 250 -0.63 -8.71 13.24
N VAL A 251 -0.95 -8.54 11.98
CA VAL A 251 -2.35 -8.51 11.51
C VAL A 251 -2.88 -9.88 11.08
N ALA A 252 -2.04 -10.92 10.99
CA ALA A 252 -2.46 -12.25 10.53
C ALA A 252 -3.59 -12.86 11.40
N PRO A 253 -3.58 -12.74 12.75
CA PRO A 253 -4.68 -13.23 13.58
C PRO A 253 -6.01 -12.56 13.24
N LEU A 254 -6.00 -11.28 12.86
CA LEU A 254 -7.22 -10.55 12.51
C LEU A 254 -7.90 -11.13 11.27
N TYR A 255 -7.11 -11.50 10.26
CA TYR A 255 -7.63 -12.16 9.06
C TYR A 255 -8.08 -13.59 9.34
N ASN A 256 -7.37 -14.33 10.19
CA ASN A 256 -7.75 -15.68 10.59
C ASN A 256 -9.12 -15.75 11.32
N GLU A 257 -9.55 -14.66 11.93
CA GLU A 257 -10.80 -14.53 12.69
C GLU A 257 -11.87 -13.71 11.95
N ALA A 258 -11.62 -13.35 10.70
CA ALA A 258 -12.57 -12.64 9.86
C ALA A 258 -13.33 -13.59 8.92
N SER A 259 -14.45 -13.12 8.41
CA SER A 259 -15.23 -13.79 7.36
C SER A 259 -15.14 -13.04 6.04
N ILE A 260 -15.20 -11.72 6.07
CA ILE A 260 -15.18 -10.85 4.90
C ILE A 260 -14.30 -9.66 5.20
N VAL A 261 -13.57 -9.17 4.18
CA VAL A 261 -12.82 -7.93 4.30
C VAL A 261 -13.40 -6.87 3.37
N LEU A 262 -13.59 -5.66 3.92
CA LEU A 262 -14.04 -4.51 3.16
C LEU A 262 -12.91 -3.52 2.94
N ASN A 263 -12.83 -2.98 1.72
CA ASN A 263 -12.14 -1.73 1.46
C ASN A 263 -13.18 -0.72 0.94
N LEU A 264 -13.49 0.26 1.74
CA LEU A 264 -14.53 1.24 1.47
C LEU A 264 -13.97 2.60 1.03
N THR A 265 -12.79 2.63 0.43
CA THR A 265 -12.19 3.87 -0.05
C THR A 265 -13.10 4.55 -1.07
N ASN A 266 -13.49 5.80 -0.78
CA ASN A 266 -14.36 6.58 -1.65
C ASN A 266 -13.59 7.06 -2.88
N LYS A 267 -13.94 6.54 -4.04
CA LYS A 267 -13.30 6.81 -5.33
C LYS A 267 -13.35 8.28 -5.76
N ASN A 268 -14.30 9.07 -5.23
CA ASN A 268 -14.43 10.49 -5.55
C ASN A 268 -13.35 11.34 -4.87
N TYR A 269 -12.70 10.82 -3.82
CA TYR A 269 -11.62 11.49 -3.11
C TYR A 269 -10.26 10.87 -3.40
N VAL A 270 -10.18 9.53 -3.38
CA VAL A 270 -8.94 8.79 -3.61
C VAL A 270 -9.23 7.53 -4.39
N ILE A 271 -8.39 7.24 -5.37
CA ILE A 271 -8.42 5.95 -6.09
C ILE A 271 -7.19 5.15 -5.66
N GLU A 272 -7.42 3.96 -5.15
CA GLU A 272 -6.38 3.04 -4.71
C GLU A 272 -5.58 2.51 -5.90
N THR A 273 -4.27 2.66 -5.84
CA THR A 273 -3.35 2.16 -6.87
C THR A 273 -3.08 0.66 -6.78
N PHE A 274 -3.24 0.12 -5.58
CA PHE A 274 -3.13 -1.30 -5.24
C PHE A 274 -4.11 -1.59 -4.10
N GLY A 275 -3.97 -2.64 -3.36
CA GLY A 275 -4.81 -2.96 -2.19
C GLY A 275 -4.15 -4.07 -1.40
N LEU A 276 -3.07 -3.75 -0.67
CA LEU A 276 -2.36 -4.76 0.13
C LEU A 276 -3.31 -5.50 1.07
N THR A 277 -4.18 -4.79 1.79
CA THR A 277 -5.17 -5.40 2.70
C THR A 277 -6.12 -6.37 2.02
N VAL A 278 -6.41 -6.13 0.72
CA VAL A 278 -7.25 -7.03 -0.09
C VAL A 278 -6.50 -8.30 -0.46
N VAL A 279 -5.23 -8.18 -0.85
CA VAL A 279 -4.40 -9.35 -1.16
C VAL A 279 -4.11 -10.15 0.11
N GLU A 280 -3.90 -9.49 1.26
CA GLU A 280 -3.79 -10.12 2.58
C GLU A 280 -5.05 -10.92 2.92
N ALA A 281 -6.24 -10.33 2.75
CA ALA A 281 -7.52 -11.01 2.94
C ALA A 281 -7.66 -12.24 2.04
N MET A 282 -7.35 -12.09 0.75
CA MET A 282 -7.44 -13.18 -0.21
C MET A 282 -6.47 -14.32 0.13
N SER A 283 -5.28 -14.03 0.65
CA SER A 283 -4.33 -15.06 1.07
C SER A 283 -4.77 -15.82 2.33
N ALA A 284 -5.62 -15.21 3.15
CA ALA A 284 -6.33 -15.88 4.25
C ALA A 284 -7.61 -16.60 3.79
N GLY A 285 -7.88 -16.63 2.48
CA GLY A 285 -9.09 -17.24 1.93
C GLY A 285 -10.37 -16.45 2.22
N LEU A 286 -10.28 -15.12 2.38
CA LEU A 286 -11.46 -14.31 2.67
C LEU A 286 -11.97 -13.62 1.39
N PRO A 287 -13.27 -13.73 1.09
CA PRO A 287 -13.89 -12.91 0.07
C PRO A 287 -13.89 -11.44 0.46
N VAL A 288 -13.90 -10.55 -0.54
CA VAL A 288 -13.71 -9.12 -0.33
C VAL A 288 -14.79 -8.29 -1.03
N ILE A 289 -15.06 -7.09 -0.49
CA ILE A 289 -15.80 -6.05 -1.21
C ILE A 289 -14.88 -4.84 -1.34
N VAL A 290 -14.72 -4.35 -2.57
CA VAL A 290 -13.78 -3.27 -2.91
C VAL A 290 -14.44 -2.18 -3.76
N PRO A 291 -13.84 -0.97 -3.88
CA PRO A 291 -14.29 0.05 -4.83
C PRO A 291 -14.31 -0.42 -6.27
N THR A 292 -15.13 0.22 -7.09
CA THR A 292 -15.34 -0.14 -8.51
C THR A 292 -14.22 0.27 -9.46
N VAL A 293 -13.24 1.06 -8.99
CA VAL A 293 -12.16 1.61 -9.83
C VAL A 293 -10.81 1.59 -9.10
N GLY A 294 -9.72 1.64 -9.85
CA GLY A 294 -8.37 1.65 -9.35
C GLY A 294 -7.66 0.31 -9.49
N GLY A 295 -6.40 0.25 -9.08
CA GLY A 295 -5.64 -1.01 -9.08
C GLY A 295 -6.24 -2.05 -8.14
N ILE A 296 -6.92 -1.63 -7.08
CA ILE A 296 -7.64 -2.52 -6.17
C ILE A 296 -8.80 -3.25 -6.88
N ALA A 297 -9.49 -2.58 -7.82
CA ALA A 297 -10.60 -3.19 -8.57
C ALA A 297 -10.13 -4.27 -9.57
N GLU A 298 -8.87 -4.23 -9.99
CA GLU A 298 -8.28 -5.25 -10.86
C GLU A 298 -8.11 -6.61 -10.17
N MET A 299 -8.12 -6.63 -8.85
CA MET A 299 -7.94 -7.84 -8.04
C MET A 299 -9.23 -8.63 -7.86
N VAL A 300 -10.38 -8.01 -8.16
CA VAL A 300 -11.68 -8.60 -7.89
C VAL A 300 -12.46 -8.82 -9.18
N GLU A 301 -12.94 -10.03 -9.34
CA GLU A 301 -13.94 -10.41 -10.33
C GLU A 301 -15.27 -10.69 -9.61
N ASP A 302 -16.32 -9.96 -10.02
CA ASP A 302 -17.63 -10.01 -9.34
C ASP A 302 -18.21 -11.44 -9.32
N GLY A 303 -18.55 -11.91 -8.13
CA GLY A 303 -19.12 -13.25 -7.91
C GLY A 303 -18.11 -14.40 -8.05
N TRP A 304 -16.82 -14.11 -8.34
CA TRP A 304 -15.77 -15.11 -8.41
C TRP A 304 -14.91 -15.15 -7.13
N ASN A 305 -14.30 -14.04 -6.71
CA ASN A 305 -13.48 -13.93 -5.49
C ASN A 305 -13.90 -12.80 -4.55
N GLY A 306 -14.97 -12.09 -4.87
CA GLY A 306 -15.50 -10.95 -4.13
C GLY A 306 -16.43 -10.12 -4.99
N TYR A 307 -16.61 -8.86 -4.61
CA TYR A 307 -17.48 -7.92 -5.34
C TYR A 307 -16.88 -6.52 -5.40
N LYS A 308 -17.14 -5.82 -6.51
CA LYS A 308 -16.82 -4.41 -6.73
C LYS A 308 -18.07 -3.57 -6.53
N ILE A 309 -18.14 -2.84 -5.43
CA ILE A 309 -19.31 -2.03 -5.09
C ILE A 309 -18.84 -0.63 -4.68
N ASP A 310 -19.52 0.39 -5.20
CA ASP A 310 -19.28 1.77 -4.79
C ASP A 310 -19.67 1.96 -3.32
N VAL A 311 -18.80 2.56 -2.53
CA VAL A 311 -19.04 2.85 -1.12
C VAL A 311 -20.30 3.68 -0.87
N GLN A 312 -20.72 4.48 -1.84
CA GLN A 312 -21.97 5.25 -1.76
C GLN A 312 -23.24 4.38 -1.80
N ASN A 313 -23.11 3.12 -2.25
CA ASN A 313 -24.23 2.17 -2.28
C ASN A 313 -24.17 1.20 -1.09
N LEU A 314 -24.37 1.73 0.13
CA LEU A 314 -24.35 0.94 1.36
C LEU A 314 -25.41 -0.17 1.38
N HIS A 315 -26.55 0.04 0.71
CA HIS A 315 -27.58 -0.99 0.61
C HIS A 315 -27.03 -2.22 -0.11
N LYS A 316 -26.45 -2.02 -1.29
CA LYS A 316 -25.88 -3.11 -2.08
C LYS A 316 -24.69 -3.80 -1.36
N ILE A 317 -23.88 -3.05 -0.60
CA ILE A 317 -22.82 -3.63 0.22
C ILE A 317 -23.41 -4.55 1.29
N ALA A 318 -24.43 -4.08 2.02
CA ALA A 318 -25.11 -4.87 3.04
C ALA A 318 -25.75 -6.14 2.47
N GLU A 319 -26.45 -6.05 1.34
CA GLU A 319 -27.02 -7.20 0.65
C GLU A 319 -25.96 -8.26 0.26
N HIS A 320 -24.78 -7.83 -0.18
CA HIS A 320 -23.73 -8.77 -0.57
C HIS A 320 -22.99 -9.36 0.64
N ILE A 321 -22.87 -8.60 1.76
CA ILE A 321 -22.41 -9.16 3.04
C ILE A 321 -23.36 -10.27 3.48
N ASP A 322 -24.65 -9.98 3.50
CA ASP A 322 -25.70 -10.90 3.91
C ASP A 322 -25.74 -12.15 3.00
N LEU A 323 -25.70 -11.94 1.69
CA LEU A 323 -25.64 -13.02 0.70
C LEU A 323 -24.44 -13.96 0.96
N MET A 324 -23.24 -13.41 1.15
CA MET A 324 -22.03 -14.19 1.38
C MET A 324 -22.05 -14.92 2.73
N LEU A 325 -22.62 -14.31 3.78
CA LEU A 325 -22.64 -14.89 5.12
C LEU A 325 -23.81 -15.85 5.38
N ASN A 326 -24.81 -15.91 4.49
CA ASN A 326 -25.94 -16.84 4.60
C ASN A 326 -25.92 -17.96 3.55
N ASP A 327 -25.10 -17.85 2.49
CA ASP A 327 -24.88 -18.95 1.54
C ASP A 327 -23.47 -19.54 1.73
N ARG A 328 -23.39 -20.66 2.46
CA ARG A 328 -22.12 -21.39 2.71
C ARG A 328 -21.45 -21.90 1.44
N LYS A 329 -22.23 -22.28 0.42
CA LYS A 329 -21.68 -22.80 -0.85
C LYS A 329 -21.03 -21.65 -1.63
N LEU A 330 -21.72 -20.53 -1.74
CA LEU A 330 -21.18 -19.31 -2.33
C LEU A 330 -19.91 -18.87 -1.60
N TYR A 331 -19.96 -18.77 -0.26
CA TYR A 331 -18.82 -18.36 0.55
C TYR A 331 -17.59 -19.23 0.28
N LYS A 332 -17.71 -20.56 0.36
CA LYS A 332 -16.61 -21.49 0.09
C LYS A 332 -16.01 -21.32 -1.31
N ARG A 333 -16.85 -21.12 -2.31
CA ARG A 333 -16.40 -20.88 -3.68
C ARG A 333 -15.61 -19.58 -3.79
N LEU A 334 -16.13 -18.47 -3.26
CA LEU A 334 -15.45 -17.17 -3.25
C LEU A 334 -14.13 -17.25 -2.47
N SER A 335 -14.13 -17.90 -1.32
CA SER A 335 -12.95 -18.13 -0.47
C SER A 335 -11.85 -18.90 -1.20
N GLY A 336 -12.18 -20.03 -1.84
CA GLY A 336 -11.21 -20.81 -2.61
C GLY A 336 -10.61 -20.02 -3.77
N ASN A 337 -11.45 -19.26 -4.48
CA ASN A 337 -11.02 -18.44 -5.62
C ASN A 337 -10.16 -17.25 -5.15
N ALA A 338 -10.47 -16.62 -4.00
CA ALA A 338 -9.67 -15.56 -3.39
C ALA A 338 -8.27 -16.08 -3.05
N LEU A 339 -8.20 -17.24 -2.40
CA LEU A 339 -6.94 -17.91 -2.06
C LEU A 339 -6.11 -18.23 -3.30
N GLU A 340 -6.72 -18.77 -4.34
CA GLU A 340 -6.03 -19.08 -5.60
C GLU A 340 -5.48 -17.83 -6.27
N PHE A 341 -6.29 -16.76 -6.31
CA PHE A 341 -5.87 -15.49 -6.89
C PHE A 341 -4.66 -14.88 -6.16
N SER A 342 -4.62 -14.99 -4.82
CA SER A 342 -3.55 -14.39 -4.00
C SER A 342 -2.16 -14.96 -4.28
N LYS A 343 -2.04 -16.20 -4.78
CA LYS A 343 -0.76 -16.87 -5.10
C LYS A 343 0.08 -16.11 -6.14
N ARG A 344 -0.53 -15.21 -6.89
CA ARG A 344 0.16 -14.35 -7.88
C ARG A 344 1.07 -13.30 -7.24
N PHE A 345 0.87 -12.97 -5.95
CA PHE A 345 1.55 -11.90 -5.23
C PHE A 345 2.70 -12.42 -4.39
N ASN A 346 3.62 -13.11 -5.03
CA ASN A 346 4.76 -13.75 -4.40
C ASN A 346 5.96 -12.79 -4.26
N GLU A 347 6.51 -12.67 -3.05
CA GLU A 347 7.60 -11.75 -2.72
C GLU A 347 8.88 -12.07 -3.51
N LYS A 348 9.25 -13.34 -3.60
CA LYS A 348 10.45 -13.78 -4.33
C LYS A 348 10.37 -13.35 -5.80
N THR A 349 9.23 -13.55 -6.45
CA THR A 349 8.99 -13.16 -7.84
C THR A 349 9.04 -11.64 -8.03
N MET A 350 8.42 -10.88 -7.13
CA MET A 350 8.48 -9.42 -7.14
C MET A 350 9.92 -8.93 -7.05
N VAL A 351 10.66 -9.38 -6.03
CA VAL A 351 12.04 -8.97 -5.78
C VAL A 351 12.95 -9.33 -6.96
N GLU A 352 12.84 -10.57 -7.50
CA GLU A 352 13.65 -11.00 -8.66
C GLU A 352 13.37 -10.16 -9.90
N THR A 353 12.11 -9.78 -10.11
CA THR A 353 11.73 -8.94 -11.24
C THR A 353 12.25 -7.52 -11.07
N VAL A 354 12.19 -6.96 -9.86
CA VAL A 354 12.78 -5.64 -9.56
C VAL A 354 14.31 -5.68 -9.75
N ILE A 355 14.99 -6.71 -9.25
CA ILE A 355 16.46 -6.84 -9.37
C ILE A 355 16.93 -6.89 -10.84
N LYS A 356 16.17 -7.53 -11.73
CA LYS A 356 16.46 -7.54 -13.17
C LYS A 356 16.42 -6.14 -13.79
N LEU A 357 15.73 -5.22 -13.16
CA LEU A 357 15.61 -3.82 -13.58
C LEU A 357 16.67 -2.91 -12.93
N LEU A 358 17.39 -3.37 -11.92
CA LEU A 358 18.46 -2.64 -11.23
C LEU A 358 19.84 -3.06 -11.74
#